data_b025fb41f2f7ee7a8ac0cc17ba0a4cf5
#
_entry.id   b025fb41f2f7ee7a8ac0cc17ba0a4cf5
#
_cell.length_a   1.000
_cell.length_b   1.000
_cell.length_c   1.000
_cell.angle_alpha   90.00
_cell.angle_beta   90.00
_cell.angle_gamma   90.00
#
_symmetry.space_group_name_H-M   'P 1'
#
loop_
_entity.id
_entity.type
_entity.pdbx_description
1 polymer ?
#
loop_
_entity_poly.entity_id
_entity_poly.type
_entity_poly.pdbx_seq_one_letter_code
_entity_poly.pdbx_strand_id
1 'polypeptide(L)'
;MFFTKVQMLYLIKFSDNIRRRQNIELPNRLSYNDADVFKDIFFERIYAAGFPFYKNSTIIDIGAHKGYFSLFAAKYAGPGSKIFAIEPEATNYRQLVKNINCNSFTNILPYQCAISDSCGKKQLYLSESVNHSLIKVNKEHPYIRQNGSVDVDTFTLEDFITDNNLSHVNFLKVDCEGSEYDILFNTNDETFNKIDTIALEAHDISDPVKNIFTLSNFLYSRGYKQISTHFQKTPVPLNMGIFIVTRN
;
A
#
# COMPACT_ATOMS: atom_id res chain seq x y z
N MET A 1 -13.72 6.53 -17.22
CA MET A 1 -14.90 5.71 -17.60
C MET A 1 -15.95 5.90 -16.51
N PHE A 2 -17.12 6.49 -16.81
CA PHE A 2 -18.16 6.68 -15.78
C PHE A 2 -18.94 5.38 -15.63
N PHE A 3 -18.80 4.72 -14.50
CA PHE A 3 -19.63 3.57 -14.16
C PHE A 3 -21.07 4.00 -13.92
N THR A 4 -22.02 3.24 -14.42
CA THR A 4 -23.43 3.45 -14.11
C THR A 4 -23.72 3.08 -12.65
N LYS A 5 -24.79 3.65 -12.05
CA LYS A 5 -25.22 3.26 -10.69
C LYS A 5 -25.40 1.74 -10.55
N VAL A 6 -25.85 1.06 -11.61
CA VAL A 6 -26.06 -0.40 -11.62
C VAL A 6 -24.72 -1.14 -11.52
N GLN A 7 -23.71 -0.71 -12.27
CA GLN A 7 -22.36 -1.30 -12.21
C GLN A 7 -21.70 -1.09 -10.84
N MET A 8 -21.86 0.09 -10.25
CA MET A 8 -21.38 0.39 -8.89
C MET A 8 -22.04 -0.52 -7.84
N LEU A 9 -23.35 -0.67 -7.87
CA LEU A 9 -24.08 -1.55 -6.96
C LEU A 9 -23.70 -3.04 -7.14
N TYR A 10 -23.44 -3.46 -8.37
CA TYR A 10 -22.98 -4.82 -8.66
C TYR A 10 -21.61 -5.07 -8.02
N LEU A 11 -20.66 -4.16 -8.20
CA LEU A 11 -19.32 -4.27 -7.62
C LEU A 11 -19.37 -4.35 -6.09
N ILE A 12 -20.15 -3.47 -5.45
CA ILE A 12 -20.32 -3.49 -3.99
C ILE A 12 -20.88 -4.84 -3.51
N LYS A 13 -21.92 -5.35 -4.16
CA LYS A 13 -22.51 -6.67 -3.81
C LYS A 13 -21.52 -7.81 -4.02
N PHE A 14 -20.76 -7.76 -5.11
CA PHE A 14 -19.75 -8.77 -5.42
C PHE A 14 -18.67 -8.79 -4.34
N SER A 15 -18.13 -7.62 -3.98
CA SER A 15 -17.11 -7.49 -2.95
C SER A 15 -17.61 -7.87 -1.55
N ASP A 16 -18.85 -7.52 -1.21
CA ASP A 16 -19.49 -8.01 0.02
C ASP A 16 -19.62 -9.55 0.07
N ASN A 17 -19.90 -10.18 -1.05
CA ASN A 17 -19.94 -11.66 -1.12
C ASN A 17 -18.54 -12.26 -0.92
N ILE A 18 -17.50 -11.67 -1.52
CA ILE A 18 -16.10 -12.08 -1.28
C ILE A 18 -15.78 -11.93 0.20
N ARG A 19 -16.04 -10.76 0.79
CA ARG A 19 -15.81 -10.45 2.21
C ARG A 19 -16.41 -11.53 3.13
N ARG A 20 -17.69 -11.88 2.92
CA ARG A 20 -18.38 -12.92 3.71
C ARG A 20 -17.73 -14.30 3.54
N ARG A 21 -17.38 -14.69 2.31
CA ARG A 21 -16.68 -15.96 2.04
C ARG A 21 -15.29 -16.00 2.67
N GLN A 22 -14.66 -14.85 2.81
CA GLN A 22 -13.36 -14.70 3.46
C GLN A 22 -13.45 -14.56 4.97
N ASN A 23 -14.64 -14.52 5.57
CA ASN A 23 -14.86 -14.25 7.00
C ASN A 23 -14.11 -13.00 7.47
N ILE A 24 -14.19 -11.92 6.69
CA ILE A 24 -13.67 -10.61 7.06
C ILE A 24 -14.83 -9.74 7.52
N GLU A 25 -14.75 -9.25 8.75
CA GLU A 25 -15.74 -8.34 9.30
C GLU A 25 -15.32 -6.89 9.09
N LEU A 26 -16.26 -6.06 8.70
CA LEU A 26 -16.07 -4.61 8.55
C LEU A 26 -17.23 -3.89 9.24
N PRO A 27 -16.97 -2.83 10.02
CA PRO A 27 -18.00 -2.12 10.78
C PRO A 27 -18.96 -1.33 9.87
N ASN A 28 -18.50 -0.99 8.66
CA ASN A 28 -19.26 -0.23 7.68
C ASN A 28 -19.43 -1.03 6.39
N ARG A 29 -20.48 -0.69 5.62
CA ARG A 29 -20.61 -1.17 4.25
C ARG A 29 -19.50 -0.59 3.39
N LEU A 30 -19.03 -1.38 2.42
CA LEU A 30 -18.05 -0.91 1.45
C LEU A 30 -18.66 0.22 0.60
N SER A 31 -17.92 1.32 0.47
CA SER A 31 -18.16 2.28 -0.60
C SER A 31 -17.80 1.67 -1.96
N TYR A 32 -18.05 2.38 -3.05
CA TYR A 32 -17.65 1.90 -4.38
C TYR A 32 -16.12 1.72 -4.48
N ASN A 33 -15.35 2.73 -4.06
CA ASN A 33 -13.88 2.67 -4.08
C ASN A 33 -13.35 1.57 -3.16
N ASP A 34 -13.91 1.44 -1.94
CA ASP A 34 -13.55 0.37 -1.02
C ASP A 34 -13.82 -1.02 -1.60
N ALA A 35 -14.92 -1.16 -2.34
CA ALA A 35 -15.31 -2.42 -2.96
C ALA A 35 -14.34 -2.83 -4.08
N ASP A 36 -13.83 -1.87 -4.84
CA ASP A 36 -12.85 -2.11 -5.89
C ASP A 36 -11.51 -2.55 -5.30
N VAL A 37 -10.98 -1.78 -4.35
CA VAL A 37 -9.76 -2.13 -3.63
C VAL A 37 -9.89 -3.50 -2.94
N PHE A 38 -11.03 -3.77 -2.29
CA PHE A 38 -11.26 -5.06 -1.63
C PHE A 38 -11.28 -6.22 -2.63
N LYS A 39 -11.92 -6.05 -3.79
CA LYS A 39 -11.93 -7.02 -4.89
C LYS A 39 -10.50 -7.29 -5.37
N ASP A 40 -9.72 -6.26 -5.62
CA ASP A 40 -8.38 -6.37 -6.17
C ASP A 40 -7.45 -7.14 -5.21
N ILE A 41 -7.56 -6.90 -3.91
CA ILE A 41 -6.75 -7.59 -2.90
C ILE A 41 -7.22 -9.04 -2.66
N PHE A 42 -8.53 -9.26 -2.43
CA PHE A 42 -9.01 -10.56 -1.96
C PHE A 42 -9.44 -11.51 -3.08
N PHE A 43 -9.83 -10.99 -4.25
CA PHE A 43 -10.26 -11.82 -5.38
C PHE A 43 -9.21 -11.87 -6.48
N GLU A 44 -8.78 -10.72 -7.01
CA GLU A 44 -7.74 -10.66 -8.05
C GLU A 44 -6.35 -11.00 -7.49
N ARG A 45 -6.15 -10.78 -6.18
CA ARG A 45 -4.90 -11.08 -5.47
C ARG A 45 -3.68 -10.40 -6.09
N ILE A 46 -3.82 -9.13 -6.42
CA ILE A 46 -2.81 -8.36 -7.14
C ILE A 46 -1.43 -8.32 -6.47
N TYR A 47 -1.36 -8.50 -5.13
CA TYR A 47 -0.11 -8.56 -4.35
C TYR A 47 0.33 -9.99 -4.00
N ALA A 48 -0.26 -11.04 -4.60
CA ALA A 48 -0.01 -12.42 -4.16
C ALA A 48 1.32 -13.01 -4.66
N ALA A 49 1.91 -12.47 -5.72
CA ALA A 49 3.19 -12.96 -6.20
C ALA A 49 4.28 -12.74 -5.13
N GLY A 50 5.00 -13.80 -4.78
CA GLY A 50 6.02 -13.76 -3.71
C GLY A 50 5.49 -13.55 -2.30
N PHE A 51 4.16 -13.45 -2.10
CA PHE A 51 3.60 -13.33 -0.76
C PHE A 51 3.87 -14.58 0.09
N PRO A 52 4.30 -14.43 1.35
CA PRO A 52 4.73 -15.56 2.19
C PRO A 52 3.53 -16.28 2.83
N PHE A 53 2.73 -16.98 2.02
CA PHE A 53 1.56 -17.73 2.50
C PHE A 53 1.94 -18.75 3.59
N TYR A 54 1.28 -18.67 4.77
CA TYR A 54 1.40 -19.59 5.90
C TYR A 54 2.83 -19.77 6.45
N LYS A 55 3.69 -18.75 6.33
CA LYS A 55 5.12 -18.85 6.72
C LYS A 55 5.51 -18.12 8.00
N ASN A 56 4.56 -17.54 8.74
CA ASN A 56 4.85 -16.75 9.96
C ASN A 56 5.91 -15.66 9.69
N SER A 57 5.50 -14.63 8.99
CA SER A 57 6.39 -13.68 8.36
C SER A 57 6.27 -12.28 8.96
N THR A 58 7.32 -11.48 8.83
CA THR A 58 7.28 -10.02 9.06
C THR A 58 6.88 -9.34 7.76
N ILE A 59 5.79 -8.56 7.81
CA ILE A 59 5.20 -7.85 6.68
C ILE A 59 5.06 -6.38 7.03
N ILE A 60 5.47 -5.49 6.14
CA ILE A 60 5.26 -4.05 6.25
C ILE A 60 4.31 -3.62 5.13
N ASP A 61 3.24 -2.90 5.49
CA ASP A 61 2.21 -2.35 4.60
C ASP A 61 2.29 -0.83 4.68
N ILE A 62 3.03 -0.20 3.76
CA ILE A 62 3.13 1.27 3.66
C ILE A 62 1.99 1.76 2.78
N GLY A 63 1.21 2.73 3.30
CA GLY A 63 -0.04 3.16 2.69
C GLY A 63 -1.15 2.13 2.95
N ALA A 64 -1.33 1.76 4.22
CA ALA A 64 -2.30 0.74 4.60
C ALA A 64 -3.75 1.16 4.38
N HIS A 65 -4.03 2.46 4.24
CA HIS A 65 -5.35 3.01 4.04
C HIS A 65 -6.33 2.51 5.12
N LYS A 66 -7.40 1.84 4.76
CA LYS A 66 -8.37 1.23 5.69
C LYS A 66 -8.01 -0.20 6.09
N GLY A 67 -6.80 -0.69 5.71
CA GLY A 67 -6.22 -1.94 6.16
C GLY A 67 -6.66 -3.20 5.40
N TYR A 68 -7.17 -3.09 4.19
CA TYR A 68 -7.63 -4.27 3.46
C TYR A 68 -6.50 -5.24 3.14
N PHE A 69 -5.31 -4.73 2.73
CA PHE A 69 -4.15 -5.59 2.55
C PHE A 69 -3.64 -6.14 3.88
N SER A 70 -3.59 -5.33 4.93
CA SER A 70 -3.20 -5.79 6.27
C SER A 70 -4.09 -6.93 6.78
N LEU A 71 -5.41 -6.87 6.56
CA LEU A 71 -6.35 -7.96 6.88
C LEU A 71 -6.09 -9.22 6.02
N PHE A 72 -5.81 -9.04 4.73
CA PHE A 72 -5.40 -10.13 3.85
C PHE A 72 -4.11 -10.79 4.36
N ALA A 73 -3.10 -9.97 4.69
CA ALA A 73 -1.83 -10.46 5.20
C ALA A 73 -1.99 -11.23 6.52
N ALA A 74 -2.76 -10.70 7.48
CA ALA A 74 -3.03 -11.37 8.74
C ALA A 74 -3.71 -12.73 8.57
N LYS A 75 -4.64 -12.81 7.61
CA LYS A 75 -5.35 -14.06 7.30
C LYS A 75 -4.45 -15.12 6.67
N TYR A 76 -3.54 -14.72 5.78
CA TYR A 76 -2.85 -15.66 4.91
C TYR A 76 -1.38 -15.89 5.21
N ALA A 77 -0.70 -15.02 5.98
CA ALA A 77 0.70 -15.21 6.32
C ALA A 77 0.96 -16.20 7.46
N GLY A 78 -0.07 -16.53 8.23
CA GLY A 78 0.02 -17.42 9.39
C GLY A 78 -0.02 -16.69 10.73
N PRO A 79 -0.41 -17.38 11.81
CA PRO A 79 -0.73 -16.77 13.10
C PRO A 79 0.48 -16.17 13.84
N GLY A 80 1.69 -16.64 13.54
CA GLY A 80 2.94 -16.09 14.09
C GLY A 80 3.51 -14.91 13.30
N SER A 81 2.83 -14.44 12.25
CA SER A 81 3.25 -13.27 11.47
C SER A 81 3.06 -11.98 12.26
N LYS A 82 3.86 -10.97 11.92
CA LYS A 82 3.67 -9.58 12.36
C LYS A 82 3.44 -8.70 11.16
N ILE A 83 2.35 -7.95 11.15
CA ILE A 83 1.97 -7.03 10.08
C ILE A 83 2.03 -5.61 10.61
N PHE A 84 2.93 -4.80 10.08
CA PHE A 84 3.09 -3.38 10.42
C PHE A 84 2.31 -2.56 9.39
N ALA A 85 1.16 -2.03 9.81
CA ALA A 85 0.23 -1.29 8.96
C ALA A 85 0.42 0.21 9.16
N ILE A 86 0.95 0.90 8.17
CA ILE A 86 1.38 2.30 8.26
C ILE A 86 0.45 3.17 7.42
N GLU A 87 -0.28 4.08 8.08
CA GLU A 87 -1.24 4.98 7.44
C GLU A 87 -1.19 6.37 8.08
N PRO A 88 -0.80 7.42 7.35
CA PRO A 88 -0.67 8.76 7.90
C PRO A 88 -2.01 9.50 8.08
N GLU A 89 -3.02 9.29 7.20
CA GLU A 89 -4.25 10.06 7.26
C GLU A 89 -5.13 9.59 8.42
N ALA A 90 -5.50 10.53 9.29
CA ALA A 90 -6.16 10.22 10.56
C ALA A 90 -7.53 9.53 10.41
N THR A 91 -8.29 9.81 9.35
CA THR A 91 -9.60 9.18 9.11
C THR A 91 -9.43 7.74 8.62
N ASN A 92 -8.51 7.52 7.69
CA ASN A 92 -8.15 6.19 7.20
C ASN A 92 -7.56 5.35 8.35
N TYR A 93 -6.63 5.92 9.13
CA TYR A 93 -6.06 5.25 10.28
C TYR A 93 -7.12 4.82 11.31
N ARG A 94 -8.05 5.71 11.66
CA ARG A 94 -9.17 5.35 12.55
C ARG A 94 -10.03 4.21 11.98
N GLN A 95 -10.23 4.20 10.66
CA GLN A 95 -10.98 3.12 10.01
C GLN A 95 -10.16 1.82 9.96
N LEU A 96 -8.85 1.88 9.70
CA LEU A 96 -7.92 0.75 9.80
C LEU A 96 -8.02 0.08 11.19
N VAL A 97 -7.91 0.87 12.26
CA VAL A 97 -8.03 0.35 13.64
C VAL A 97 -9.39 -0.29 13.90
N LYS A 98 -10.48 0.32 13.42
CA LYS A 98 -11.83 -0.28 13.53
C LYS A 98 -11.93 -1.59 12.77
N ASN A 99 -11.39 -1.65 11.55
CA ASN A 99 -11.41 -2.85 10.73
C ASN A 99 -10.59 -3.99 11.38
N ILE A 100 -9.44 -3.67 11.99
CA ILE A 100 -8.65 -4.64 12.76
C ILE A 100 -9.46 -5.17 13.94
N ASN A 101 -10.07 -4.28 14.73
CA ASN A 101 -10.81 -4.65 15.94
C ASN A 101 -12.07 -5.48 15.68
N CYS A 102 -12.67 -5.38 14.48
CA CYS A 102 -13.79 -6.22 14.08
C CYS A 102 -13.38 -7.67 13.76
N ASN A 103 -12.09 -7.91 13.60
CA ASN A 103 -11.55 -9.23 13.27
C ASN A 103 -10.74 -9.78 14.46
N SER A 104 -10.60 -11.08 14.54
CA SER A 104 -9.84 -11.73 15.61
C SER A 104 -8.32 -11.76 15.36
N PHE A 105 -7.81 -10.86 14.50
CA PHE A 105 -6.38 -10.77 14.23
C PHE A 105 -5.67 -9.94 15.30
N THR A 106 -4.74 -10.57 16.01
CA THR A 106 -3.93 -9.93 17.07
C THR A 106 -2.53 -9.57 16.61
N ASN A 107 -2.22 -9.81 15.36
CA ASN A 107 -0.89 -9.72 14.77
C ASN A 107 -0.73 -8.54 13.78
N ILE A 108 -1.71 -7.63 13.72
CA ILE A 108 -1.62 -6.37 12.98
C ILE A 108 -1.30 -5.24 13.95
N LEU A 109 -0.23 -4.53 13.67
CA LEU A 109 0.30 -3.41 14.45
C LEU A 109 0.09 -2.12 13.64
N PRO A 110 -0.93 -1.30 13.94
CA PRO A 110 -1.19 -0.07 13.19
C PRO A 110 -0.32 1.09 13.69
N TYR A 111 0.22 1.89 12.75
CA TYR A 111 1.03 3.08 12.99
C TYR A 111 0.43 4.28 12.25
N GLN A 112 0.17 5.37 12.99
CA GLN A 112 -0.30 6.63 12.38
C GLN A 112 0.90 7.52 12.06
N CYS A 113 1.60 7.21 10.98
CA CYS A 113 2.73 7.97 10.46
C CYS A 113 2.88 7.72 8.97
N ALA A 114 3.78 8.44 8.32
CA ALA A 114 4.20 8.14 6.95
C ALA A 114 5.64 7.63 6.92
N ILE A 115 5.96 6.78 5.94
CA ILE A 115 7.35 6.51 5.56
C ILE A 115 7.73 7.49 4.46
N SER A 116 8.94 8.03 4.54
CA SER A 116 9.43 9.07 3.63
C SER A 116 10.97 9.02 3.51
N ASP A 117 11.55 9.99 2.80
CA ASP A 117 13.01 10.16 2.66
C ASP A 117 13.69 10.70 3.93
N SER A 118 12.93 11.21 4.90
CA SER A 118 13.47 11.83 6.12
C SER A 118 12.49 11.76 7.28
N CYS A 119 13.03 11.71 8.50
CA CYS A 119 12.28 11.81 9.75
C CYS A 119 11.85 13.25 10.03
N GLY A 120 10.71 13.39 10.72
CA GLY A 120 10.20 14.68 11.16
C GLY A 120 8.72 14.88 10.89
N LYS A 121 8.37 16.03 10.33
CA LYS A 121 6.99 16.34 9.91
C LYS A 121 6.96 16.76 8.45
N LYS A 122 5.98 16.24 7.72
CA LYS A 122 5.70 16.65 6.33
C LYS A 122 4.23 16.94 6.15
N GLN A 123 3.93 17.74 5.14
CA GLN A 123 2.54 17.98 4.75
C GLN A 123 2.02 16.80 3.92
N LEU A 124 0.96 16.18 4.39
CA LEU A 124 0.15 15.24 3.63
C LEU A 124 -0.96 16.02 2.94
N TYR A 125 -0.95 16.03 1.61
CA TYR A 125 -1.97 16.68 0.80
C TYR A 125 -3.19 15.77 0.68
N LEU A 126 -4.33 16.28 1.12
CA LEU A 126 -5.59 15.55 1.13
C LEU A 126 -6.29 15.64 -0.23
N SER A 127 -6.90 14.56 -0.68
CA SER A 127 -7.75 14.54 -1.86
C SER A 127 -9.17 14.09 -1.51
N GLU A 128 -10.13 14.31 -2.42
CA GLU A 128 -11.53 13.86 -2.25
C GLU A 128 -11.68 12.32 -2.34
N SER A 129 -10.65 11.64 -2.77
CA SER A 129 -10.63 10.19 -2.97
C SER A 129 -9.63 9.52 -2.03
N VAL A 130 -9.22 8.34 -2.38
CA VAL A 130 -8.23 7.54 -1.64
C VAL A 130 -6.78 8.01 -1.81
N ASN A 131 -6.53 8.98 -2.69
CA ASN A 131 -5.19 9.38 -3.16
C ASN A 131 -4.57 10.50 -2.31
N HIS A 132 -4.42 10.31 -1.01
CA HIS A 132 -3.66 11.24 -0.15
C HIS A 132 -2.16 11.04 -0.37
N SER A 133 -1.41 12.12 -0.57
CA SER A 133 0.01 12.06 -0.96
C SER A 133 0.88 13.06 -0.21
N LEU A 134 2.12 12.70 0.06
CA LEU A 134 3.15 13.67 0.50
C LEU A 134 3.62 14.56 -0.66
N ILE A 135 3.25 14.24 -1.89
CA ILE A 135 3.60 15.02 -3.08
C ILE A 135 2.48 16.00 -3.40
N LYS A 136 2.85 17.27 -3.51
CA LYS A 136 1.95 18.31 -3.97
C LYS A 136 1.78 18.21 -5.47
N VAL A 137 0.59 17.86 -5.94
CA VAL A 137 0.28 17.89 -7.38
C VAL A 137 -0.17 19.28 -7.83
N ASN A 138 0.12 19.62 -9.08
CA ASN A 138 -0.34 20.86 -9.67
C ASN A 138 -1.88 20.90 -9.72
N LYS A 139 -2.48 22.09 -9.52
CA LYS A 139 -3.96 22.28 -9.55
C LYS A 139 -4.60 21.84 -10.89
N GLU A 140 -3.81 21.75 -11.95
CA GLU A 140 -4.24 21.31 -13.28
C GLU A 140 -4.13 19.79 -13.47
N HIS A 141 -3.75 19.02 -12.44
CA HIS A 141 -3.66 17.58 -12.55
C HIS A 141 -5.03 17.00 -12.95
N PRO A 142 -5.11 16.19 -14.01
CA PRO A 142 -6.40 15.83 -14.62
C PRO A 142 -7.27 14.94 -13.70
N TYR A 143 -6.67 14.27 -12.72
CA TYR A 143 -7.36 13.25 -11.91
C TYR A 143 -7.25 13.44 -10.39
N ILE A 144 -6.27 14.20 -9.90
CA ILE A 144 -6.05 14.39 -8.46
C ILE A 144 -6.39 15.83 -8.08
N ARG A 145 -7.40 16.00 -7.24
CA ARG A 145 -7.77 17.29 -6.66
C ARG A 145 -7.43 17.29 -5.18
N GLN A 146 -6.41 18.05 -4.82
CA GLN A 146 -6.00 18.21 -3.43
C GLN A 146 -6.79 19.35 -2.77
N ASN A 147 -7.47 19.05 -1.64
CA ASN A 147 -8.39 19.95 -0.94
C ASN A 147 -7.87 20.38 0.43
N GLY A 148 -6.57 20.54 0.57
CA GLY A 148 -5.92 20.94 1.81
C GLY A 148 -4.71 20.07 2.13
N SER A 149 -4.12 20.29 3.28
CA SER A 149 -3.03 19.48 3.81
C SER A 149 -3.07 19.42 5.32
N VAL A 150 -2.49 18.36 5.87
CA VAL A 150 -2.28 18.18 7.32
C VAL A 150 -0.83 17.79 7.57
N ASP A 151 -0.28 18.19 8.72
CA ASP A 151 1.04 17.74 9.12
C ASP A 151 0.97 16.33 9.67
N VAL A 152 1.87 15.46 9.19
CA VAL A 152 2.00 14.08 9.65
C VAL A 152 3.44 13.80 10.09
N ASP A 153 3.60 12.93 11.06
CA ASP A 153 4.91 12.45 11.46
C ASP A 153 5.47 11.52 10.38
N THR A 154 6.78 11.66 10.08
CA THR A 154 7.46 10.86 9.07
C THR A 154 8.67 10.16 9.65
N PHE A 155 8.93 8.95 9.15
CA PHE A 155 10.10 8.13 9.44
C PHE A 155 10.73 7.69 8.13
N THR A 156 12.04 7.43 8.15
CA THR A 156 12.65 6.66 7.05
C THR A 156 12.32 5.18 7.19
N LEU A 157 12.41 4.43 6.11
CA LEU A 157 12.22 2.97 6.20
C LEU A 157 13.28 2.33 7.11
N GLU A 158 14.49 2.87 7.11
CA GLU A 158 15.60 2.43 7.98
C GLU A 158 15.28 2.60 9.46
N ASP A 159 14.86 3.81 9.84
CA ASP A 159 14.53 4.10 11.24
C ASP A 159 13.34 3.27 11.69
N PHE A 160 12.31 3.16 10.85
CA PHE A 160 11.15 2.32 11.17
C PHE A 160 11.53 0.85 11.41
N ILE A 161 12.39 0.27 10.56
CA ILE A 161 12.89 -1.12 10.71
C ILE A 161 13.74 -1.24 11.97
N THR A 162 14.58 -0.25 12.27
CA THR A 162 15.46 -0.24 13.43
C THR A 162 14.70 -0.09 14.73
N ASP A 163 13.79 0.88 14.82
CA ASP A 163 12.99 1.17 16.01
C ASP A 163 12.07 0.00 16.40
N ASN A 164 11.63 -0.76 15.41
CA ASN A 164 10.83 -1.97 15.63
C ASN A 164 11.68 -3.24 15.79
N ASN A 165 13.01 -3.13 15.83
CA ASN A 165 13.96 -4.26 15.97
C ASN A 165 13.73 -5.36 14.94
N LEU A 166 13.49 -4.99 13.67
CA LEU A 166 13.24 -5.93 12.60
C LEU A 166 14.58 -6.36 11.97
N SER A 167 14.97 -7.60 12.24
CA SER A 167 16.14 -8.19 11.62
C SER A 167 15.88 -8.67 10.18
N HIS A 168 14.62 -8.90 9.83
CA HIS A 168 14.21 -9.43 8.53
C HIS A 168 12.76 -9.04 8.20
N VAL A 169 12.50 -8.71 6.94
CA VAL A 169 11.17 -8.36 6.39
C VAL A 169 10.91 -9.28 5.19
N ASN A 170 9.96 -10.17 5.33
CA ASN A 170 9.62 -11.11 4.27
C ASN A 170 8.87 -10.47 3.11
N PHE A 171 8.06 -9.46 3.42
CA PHE A 171 7.27 -8.78 2.40
C PHE A 171 7.06 -7.31 2.76
N LEU A 172 7.44 -6.43 1.86
CA LEU A 172 7.21 -4.99 1.92
C LEU A 172 6.21 -4.61 0.83
N LYS A 173 5.01 -4.13 1.21
CA LYS A 173 4.12 -3.43 0.28
C LYS A 173 4.38 -1.93 0.36
N VAL A 174 4.49 -1.29 -0.79
CA VAL A 174 4.64 0.18 -0.90
C VAL A 174 3.61 0.68 -1.91
N ASP A 175 2.66 1.46 -1.40
CA ASP A 175 1.55 2.03 -2.17
C ASP A 175 1.14 3.33 -1.47
N CYS A 176 1.80 4.42 -1.82
CA CYS A 176 1.72 5.70 -1.11
C CYS A 176 1.64 6.91 -2.05
N GLU A 177 0.99 6.71 -3.19
CA GLU A 177 0.50 7.77 -4.07
C GLU A 177 1.62 8.73 -4.55
N GLY A 178 2.73 8.14 -5.03
CA GLY A 178 3.87 8.82 -5.62
C GLY A 178 5.09 8.98 -4.71
N SER A 179 4.97 8.69 -3.41
CA SER A 179 6.10 8.76 -2.46
C SER A 179 7.03 7.54 -2.53
N GLU A 180 6.70 6.52 -3.32
CA GLU A 180 7.46 5.28 -3.49
C GLU A 180 8.92 5.55 -3.89
N TYR A 181 9.12 6.52 -4.78
CA TYR A 181 10.44 6.93 -5.27
C TYR A 181 11.29 7.54 -4.17
N ASP A 182 10.72 8.46 -3.39
CA ASP A 182 11.42 9.14 -2.29
C ASP A 182 11.81 8.15 -1.20
N ILE A 183 10.95 7.20 -0.89
CA ILE A 183 11.23 6.14 0.07
C ILE A 183 12.37 5.25 -0.43
N LEU A 184 12.19 4.65 -1.61
CA LEU A 184 13.10 3.59 -2.06
C LEU A 184 14.44 4.13 -2.53
N PHE A 185 14.50 5.28 -3.21
CA PHE A 185 15.79 5.86 -3.64
C PHE A 185 16.66 6.35 -2.47
N ASN A 186 16.05 6.67 -1.32
CA ASN A 186 16.77 7.09 -0.12
C ASN A 186 17.01 5.95 0.88
N THR A 187 16.53 4.73 0.61
CA THR A 187 16.78 3.55 1.43
C THR A 187 18.19 2.99 1.16
N ASN A 188 18.95 2.70 2.21
CA ASN A 188 20.30 2.17 2.10
C ASN A 188 20.33 0.66 1.78
N ASP A 189 21.50 0.17 1.34
CA ASP A 189 21.67 -1.23 0.95
C ASP A 189 21.56 -2.20 2.14
N GLU A 190 21.89 -1.78 3.36
CA GLU A 190 21.74 -2.60 4.57
C GLU A 190 20.25 -2.90 4.83
N THR A 191 19.40 -1.89 4.68
CA THR A 191 17.94 -2.04 4.80
C THR A 191 17.39 -2.92 3.70
N PHE A 192 17.80 -2.71 2.44
CA PHE A 192 17.40 -3.61 1.36
C PHE A 192 17.82 -5.05 1.59
N ASN A 193 18.98 -5.29 2.22
CA ASN A 193 19.44 -6.65 2.53
C ASN A 193 18.57 -7.39 3.55
N LYS A 194 17.73 -6.67 4.30
CA LYS A 194 16.76 -7.25 5.24
C LYS A 194 15.42 -7.60 4.58
N ILE A 195 15.19 -7.22 3.31
CA ILE A 195 13.88 -7.35 2.65
C ILE A 195 13.93 -8.39 1.53
N ASP A 196 13.09 -9.42 1.60
CA ASP A 196 13.00 -10.47 0.57
C ASP A 196 12.23 -10.03 -0.66
N THR A 197 10.98 -9.59 -0.47
CA THR A 197 10.05 -9.25 -1.54
C THR A 197 9.50 -7.84 -1.36
N ILE A 198 9.48 -7.08 -2.44
CA ILE A 198 8.85 -5.75 -2.50
C ILE A 198 7.73 -5.81 -3.53
N ALA A 199 6.52 -5.50 -3.08
CA ALA A 199 5.35 -5.28 -3.93
C ALA A 199 5.00 -3.79 -3.88
N LEU A 200 5.14 -3.12 -5.00
CA LEU A 200 4.88 -1.68 -5.07
C LEU A 200 3.85 -1.34 -6.13
N GLU A 201 3.00 -0.37 -5.82
CA GLU A 201 2.20 0.34 -6.81
C GLU A 201 2.95 1.61 -7.20
N ALA A 202 3.53 1.62 -8.41
CA ALA A 202 4.29 2.76 -8.90
C ALA A 202 3.34 3.76 -9.54
N HIS A 203 3.33 4.99 -9.04
CA HIS A 203 2.52 6.09 -9.55
C HIS A 203 3.35 7.00 -10.46
N ASP A 204 2.83 7.32 -11.64
CA ASP A 204 3.47 8.30 -12.52
C ASP A 204 3.20 9.72 -11.99
N ILE A 205 4.25 10.35 -11.52
CA ILE A 205 4.21 11.72 -10.99
C ILE A 205 4.70 12.76 -12.01
N SER A 206 4.79 12.38 -13.28
CA SER A 206 5.27 13.23 -14.39
C SER A 206 6.70 13.77 -14.17
N ASP A 207 7.54 13.01 -13.48
CA ASP A 207 8.95 13.31 -13.26
C ASP A 207 9.80 12.40 -14.17
N PRO A 208 10.75 12.95 -14.97
CA PRO A 208 11.55 12.15 -15.90
C PRO A 208 12.47 11.15 -15.21
N VAL A 209 12.80 11.36 -13.94
CA VAL A 209 13.67 10.47 -13.13
C VAL A 209 12.84 9.53 -12.27
N LYS A 210 11.72 10.00 -11.73
CA LYS A 210 10.83 9.23 -10.85
C LYS A 210 9.76 8.52 -11.68
N ASN A 211 10.11 7.41 -12.26
CA ASN A 211 9.23 6.56 -13.08
C ASN A 211 9.51 5.08 -12.84
N ILE A 212 8.60 4.22 -13.25
CA ILE A 212 8.68 2.78 -13.01
C ILE A 212 9.94 2.14 -13.61
N PHE A 213 10.47 2.63 -14.75
CA PHE A 213 11.66 2.06 -15.38
C PHE A 213 12.92 2.36 -14.55
N THR A 214 13.04 3.60 -14.06
CA THR A 214 14.15 4.02 -13.21
C THR A 214 14.13 3.25 -11.90
N LEU A 215 12.93 3.12 -11.29
CA LEU A 215 12.76 2.40 -10.04
C LEU A 215 13.03 0.89 -10.18
N SER A 216 12.56 0.27 -11.26
CA SER A 216 12.84 -1.14 -11.51
C SER A 216 14.34 -1.40 -11.71
N ASN A 217 15.03 -0.58 -12.51
CA ASN A 217 16.48 -0.69 -12.69
C ASN A 217 17.24 -0.50 -11.38
N PHE A 218 16.80 0.45 -10.55
CA PHE A 218 17.36 0.67 -9.22
C PHE A 218 17.23 -0.56 -8.32
N LEU A 219 16.09 -1.23 -8.30
CA LEU A 219 15.87 -2.46 -7.54
C LEU A 219 16.66 -3.64 -8.13
N TYR A 220 16.74 -3.74 -9.46
CA TYR A 220 17.56 -4.78 -10.11
C TYR A 220 19.06 -4.65 -9.77
N SER A 221 19.58 -3.41 -9.71
CA SER A 221 20.97 -3.18 -9.30
C SER A 221 21.27 -3.63 -7.87
N ARG A 222 20.24 -3.81 -7.03
CA ARG A 222 20.31 -4.32 -5.66
C ARG A 222 20.01 -5.82 -5.54
N GLY A 223 20.01 -6.53 -6.66
CA GLY A 223 19.86 -7.99 -6.70
C GLY A 223 18.41 -8.48 -6.68
N TYR A 224 17.42 -7.59 -6.76
CA TYR A 224 16.03 -8.00 -6.94
C TYR A 224 15.77 -8.46 -8.36
N LYS A 225 14.82 -9.40 -8.52
CA LYS A 225 14.33 -9.87 -9.82
C LYS A 225 12.82 -9.70 -9.86
N GLN A 226 12.31 -9.26 -10.99
CA GLN A 226 10.88 -9.14 -11.21
C GLN A 226 10.23 -10.52 -11.25
N ILE A 227 9.13 -10.68 -10.50
CA ILE A 227 8.33 -11.92 -10.50
C ILE A 227 6.90 -11.68 -10.97
N SER A 228 6.41 -10.45 -10.92
CA SER A 228 5.08 -10.09 -11.45
C SER A 228 5.01 -8.62 -11.85
N THR A 229 4.16 -8.34 -12.83
CA THR A 229 3.69 -6.98 -13.13
C THR A 229 2.20 -7.03 -13.45
N HIS A 230 1.48 -6.05 -12.94
CA HIS A 230 0.08 -5.85 -13.27
C HIS A 230 -0.13 -4.37 -13.63
N PHE A 231 -0.25 -4.06 -14.91
CA PHE A 231 -0.51 -2.70 -15.37
C PHE A 231 -2.00 -2.42 -15.37
N GLN A 232 -2.41 -1.38 -14.67
CA GLN A 232 -3.77 -0.89 -14.79
C GLN A 232 -3.95 -0.25 -16.18
N LYS A 233 -4.92 -0.74 -16.95
CA LYS A 233 -5.35 -0.10 -18.21
C LYS A 233 -6.12 1.16 -17.86
N THR A 234 -5.43 2.26 -17.62
CA THR A 234 -6.06 3.58 -17.55
C THR A 234 -6.17 4.16 -18.97
N PRO A 235 -7.21 4.95 -19.26
CA PRO A 235 -7.37 5.60 -20.59
C PRO A 235 -6.35 6.72 -20.85
N VAL A 236 -5.44 6.97 -19.93
CA VAL A 236 -4.37 7.96 -20.02
C VAL A 236 -3.05 7.23 -19.87
N PRO A 237 -1.96 7.68 -20.52
CA PRO A 237 -0.64 7.06 -20.42
C PRO A 237 0.02 7.32 -19.05
N LEU A 238 -0.72 7.16 -17.97
CA LEU A 238 -0.16 7.06 -16.64
C LEU A 238 0.35 5.63 -16.51
N ASN A 239 1.67 5.48 -16.48
CA ASN A 239 2.34 4.21 -16.21
C ASN A 239 2.15 3.82 -14.73
N MET A 240 0.90 3.60 -14.35
CA MET A 240 0.55 3.07 -13.03
C MET A 240 0.52 1.55 -13.13
N GLY A 241 1.17 0.91 -12.20
CA GLY A 241 1.16 -0.55 -12.18
C GLY A 241 1.74 -1.13 -10.92
N ILE A 242 1.24 -2.32 -10.60
CA ILE A 242 1.82 -3.11 -9.54
C ILE A 242 3.02 -3.86 -10.09
N PHE A 243 4.12 -3.73 -9.39
CA PHE A 243 5.40 -4.30 -9.74
C PHE A 243 5.93 -5.06 -8.53
N ILE A 244 6.18 -6.35 -8.69
CA ILE A 244 6.64 -7.20 -7.59
C ILE A 244 7.99 -7.79 -7.94
N VAL A 245 8.95 -7.58 -7.04
CA VAL A 245 10.33 -8.05 -7.14
C VAL A 245 10.73 -8.84 -5.91
N THR A 246 11.61 -9.81 -6.09
CA THR A 246 12.15 -10.63 -4.99
C THR A 246 13.64 -10.86 -5.17
N ARG A 247 14.33 -11.11 -4.06
CA ARG A 247 15.73 -11.58 -4.03
C ARG A 247 15.85 -13.10 -3.99
N ASN A 248 14.78 -13.81 -3.69
CA ASN A 248 14.73 -15.27 -3.54
C ASN A 248 14.37 -15.97 -4.84
#